data_72f0b48b04a137bf87fbf804d8af24b0
#
_entry.id   72f0b48b04a137bf87fbf804d8af24b0
#
_cell.length_a   1.000
_cell.length_b   1.000
_cell.length_c   1.000
_cell.angle_alpha   90.00
_cell.angle_beta   90.00
_cell.angle_gamma   90.00
#
_symmetry.space_group_name_H-M   'P 1'
#
loop_
_entity.id
_entity.type
_entity.pdbx_description
1 polymer ?
#
loop_
_entity_poly.entity_id
_entity_poly.type
_entity_poly.pdbx_seq_one_letter_code
_entity_poly.pdbx_strand_id
1 'polypeptide(L)'
;GAGEVRGKAAGRVRLRVVPDASARSLIGFVKGTVAPGAIILTDGWGAYAPLSSMGYRHQPHTQGTAERAGKILPRIHRVFGNLKSWLVGTHHSVGHDHLQAYLDEFTFRFNRRRTPMAAFQTLLGLASGVHGPTTYEMLYSSESTR
;
A
#
# COMPACT_ATOMS: atom_id res chain seq x y z
N GLY A 1 0.62 4.58 -3.99
CA GLY A 1 1.00 4.09 -2.67
C GLY A 1 1.49 5.20 -1.75
N ALA A 2 1.38 4.99 -0.44
CA ALA A 2 1.90 5.88 0.59
C ALA A 2 2.81 5.10 1.55
N GLY A 3 3.90 5.74 1.99
CA GLY A 3 4.85 5.16 2.93
C GLY A 3 5.19 6.13 4.04
N GLU A 4 5.12 5.66 5.28
CA GLU A 4 5.51 6.41 6.47
C GLU A 4 7.03 6.59 6.52
N VAL A 5 7.49 7.77 6.93
CA VAL A 5 8.90 8.06 7.15
C VAL A 5 9.21 7.87 8.63
N ARG A 6 10.12 6.94 8.96
CA ARG A 6 10.65 6.73 10.32
C ARG A 6 12.16 6.87 10.32
N GLY A 7 12.66 8.05 10.64
CA GLY A 7 14.09 8.33 10.59
C GLY A 7 14.70 7.99 9.23
N LYS A 8 15.72 7.13 9.19
CA LYS A 8 16.37 6.67 7.95
C LYS A 8 15.62 5.52 7.23
N ALA A 9 14.59 4.91 7.84
CA ALA A 9 13.88 3.75 7.33
C ALA A 9 12.47 4.11 6.83
N ALA A 10 11.91 3.23 5.98
CA ALA A 10 10.48 3.24 5.68
C ALA A 10 9.72 2.63 6.88
N GLY A 11 8.69 3.31 7.34
CA GLY A 11 7.74 2.82 8.31
C GLY A 11 6.69 1.91 7.66
N ARG A 12 5.41 2.11 8.02
CA ARG A 12 4.28 1.41 7.41
C ARG A 12 4.04 1.90 5.99
N VAL A 13 3.54 1.00 5.16
CA VAL A 13 3.11 1.34 3.80
C VAL A 13 1.63 1.03 3.62
N ARG A 14 1.00 1.74 2.70
CA ARG A 14 -0.35 1.47 2.20
C ARG A 14 -0.29 1.50 0.68
N LEU A 15 -0.83 0.48 0.06
CA LEU A 15 -0.90 0.35 -1.39
C LEU A 15 -2.36 0.15 -1.79
N ARG A 16 -2.76 0.74 -2.90
CA ARG A 16 -4.10 0.61 -3.46
C ARG A 16 -4.02 0.73 -4.97
N VAL A 17 -4.78 -0.10 -5.66
CA VAL A 17 -5.08 0.10 -7.08
C VAL A 17 -6.04 1.28 -7.18
N VAL A 18 -5.72 2.21 -8.05
CA VAL A 18 -6.58 3.38 -8.36
C VAL A 18 -6.90 3.34 -9.85
N PRO A 19 -8.08 3.80 -10.26
CA PRO A 19 -8.48 3.74 -11.67
C PRO A 19 -7.62 4.63 -12.56
N ASP A 20 -7.12 5.73 -12.01
CA ASP A 20 -6.30 6.70 -12.74
C ASP A 20 -5.42 7.53 -11.78
N ALA A 21 -4.55 8.37 -12.35
CA ALA A 21 -3.70 9.30 -11.61
C ALA A 21 -4.33 10.71 -11.45
N SER A 22 -5.65 10.82 -11.53
CA SER A 22 -6.36 12.09 -11.33
C SER A 22 -6.29 12.57 -9.88
N ALA A 23 -6.47 13.86 -9.68
CA ALA A 23 -6.55 14.45 -8.35
C ALA A 23 -7.63 13.78 -7.49
N ARG A 24 -8.79 13.45 -8.08
CA ARG A 24 -9.89 12.78 -7.38
C ARG A 24 -9.47 11.43 -6.80
N SER A 25 -8.85 10.59 -7.61
CA SER A 25 -8.40 9.25 -7.21
C SER A 25 -7.28 9.31 -6.20
N LEU A 26 -6.27 10.16 -6.41
CA LEU A 26 -5.11 10.28 -5.53
C LEU A 26 -5.46 10.89 -4.18
N ILE A 27 -6.28 11.94 -4.16
CA ILE A 27 -6.75 12.58 -2.93
C ILE A 27 -7.68 11.65 -2.15
N GLY A 28 -8.55 10.91 -2.81
CA GLY A 28 -9.39 9.89 -2.17
C GLY A 28 -8.54 8.83 -1.47
N PHE A 29 -7.45 8.40 -2.09
CA PHE A 29 -6.48 7.48 -1.47
C PHE A 29 -5.79 8.12 -0.26
N VAL A 30 -5.31 9.37 -0.36
CA VAL A 30 -4.64 10.07 0.74
C VAL A 30 -5.58 10.22 1.94
N LYS A 31 -6.80 10.71 1.72
CA LYS A 31 -7.80 10.88 2.79
C LYS A 31 -8.13 9.58 3.53
N GLY A 32 -8.16 8.45 2.81
CA GLY A 32 -8.42 7.14 3.40
C GLY A 32 -7.22 6.50 4.10
N THR A 33 -6.03 7.06 3.96
CA THR A 33 -4.79 6.41 4.44
C THR A 33 -3.92 7.25 5.34
N VAL A 34 -3.99 8.57 5.24
CA VAL A 34 -3.09 9.51 5.93
C VAL A 34 -3.92 10.37 6.88
N ALA A 35 -3.47 10.46 8.13
CA ALA A 35 -4.14 11.29 9.13
C ALA A 35 -4.15 12.78 8.74
N PRO A 36 -5.23 13.53 9.01
CA PRO A 36 -5.26 14.97 8.81
C PRO A 36 -4.09 15.66 9.52
N GLY A 37 -3.58 16.75 8.95
CA GLY A 37 -2.46 17.52 9.49
C GLY A 37 -1.07 16.91 9.26
N ALA A 38 -0.99 15.71 8.67
CA ALA A 38 0.29 15.08 8.36
C ALA A 38 1.09 15.87 7.32
N ILE A 39 2.42 15.74 7.41
CA ILE A 39 3.32 16.21 6.36
C ILE A 39 3.34 15.18 5.23
N ILE A 40 3.01 15.60 4.02
CA ILE A 40 2.98 14.74 2.84
C ILE A 40 4.04 15.22 1.86
N LEU A 41 5.00 14.33 1.58
CA LEU A 41 6.03 14.52 0.57
C LEU A 41 5.57 13.87 -0.74
N THR A 42 5.61 14.60 -1.85
CA THR A 42 5.28 14.07 -3.18
C THR A 42 6.36 14.43 -4.19
N ASP A 43 6.28 13.82 -5.37
CA ASP A 43 7.13 14.12 -6.52
C ASP A 43 6.78 15.43 -7.26
N GLY A 44 5.84 16.21 -6.71
CA GLY A 44 5.40 17.46 -7.32
C GLY A 44 4.39 17.30 -8.46
N TRP A 45 3.82 16.11 -8.67
CA TRP A 45 2.75 15.92 -9.63
C TRP A 45 1.55 16.83 -9.31
N GLY A 46 1.05 17.57 -10.31
CA GLY A 46 0.01 18.60 -10.14
C GLY A 46 -1.30 18.12 -9.51
N ALA A 47 -1.62 16.85 -9.64
CA ALA A 47 -2.80 16.24 -9.03
C ALA A 47 -2.78 16.25 -7.48
N TYR A 48 -1.63 16.50 -6.85
CA TYR A 48 -1.49 16.64 -5.40
C TYR A 48 -1.68 18.08 -4.90
N ALA A 49 -1.80 19.07 -5.79
CA ALA A 49 -1.93 20.49 -5.41
C ALA A 49 -3.05 20.76 -4.39
N PRO A 50 -4.25 20.13 -4.47
CA PRO A 50 -5.32 20.37 -3.52
C PRO A 50 -5.05 19.91 -2.08
N LEU A 51 -4.00 19.11 -1.83
CA LEU A 51 -3.71 18.59 -0.47
C LEU A 51 -3.49 19.71 0.54
N SER A 52 -2.88 20.82 0.14
CA SER A 52 -2.63 21.97 1.03
C SER A 52 -3.93 22.63 1.53
N SER A 53 -4.95 22.75 0.67
CA SER A 53 -6.26 23.29 1.04
C SER A 53 -7.10 22.33 1.89
N MET A 54 -6.69 21.07 1.98
CA MET A 54 -7.41 20.00 2.72
C MET A 54 -6.84 19.73 4.12
N GLY A 55 -6.00 20.64 4.64
CA GLY A 55 -5.45 20.54 5.98
C GLY A 55 -4.21 19.64 6.09
N TYR A 56 -3.59 19.26 4.97
CA TYR A 56 -2.30 18.58 4.97
C TYR A 56 -1.15 19.57 4.76
N ARG A 57 -0.01 19.30 5.39
CA ARG A 57 1.23 20.06 5.12
C ARG A 57 1.93 19.42 3.91
N HIS A 58 1.53 19.86 2.72
CA HIS A 58 2.07 19.32 1.47
C HIS A 58 3.43 19.93 1.15
N GLN A 59 4.42 19.09 0.91
CA GLN A 59 5.79 19.45 0.51
C GLN A 59 6.10 18.77 -0.82
N PRO A 60 5.84 19.44 -1.96
CA PRO A 60 6.19 18.90 -3.27
C PRO A 60 7.71 19.00 -3.47
N HIS A 61 8.30 17.90 -3.87
CA HIS A 61 9.69 17.83 -4.31
C HIS A 61 9.71 17.72 -5.83
N THR A 62 9.80 18.86 -6.51
CA THR A 62 9.89 18.92 -7.97
C THR A 62 11.21 18.31 -8.43
N GLN A 63 11.12 17.32 -9.30
CA GLN A 63 12.27 16.62 -9.83
C GLN A 63 12.83 17.38 -11.04
N GLY A 64 14.10 17.77 -10.98
CA GLY A 64 14.78 18.37 -12.13
C GLY A 64 15.22 17.36 -13.20
N THR A 65 15.48 16.09 -12.82
CA THR A 65 15.90 15.01 -13.75
C THR A 65 15.53 13.64 -13.17
N ALA A 66 15.34 12.63 -14.06
CA ALA A 66 15.03 11.25 -13.69
C ALA A 66 16.06 10.63 -12.70
N GLU A 67 17.34 11.02 -12.82
CA GLU A 67 18.40 10.56 -11.91
C GLU A 67 18.23 11.06 -10.46
N ARG A 68 17.58 12.19 -10.26
CA ARG A 68 17.31 12.74 -8.92
C ARG A 68 16.04 12.16 -8.29
N ALA A 69 15.15 11.54 -9.06
CA ALA A 69 13.90 10.96 -8.59
C ALA A 69 14.11 9.96 -7.45
N GLY A 70 15.04 9.04 -7.63
CA GLY A 70 15.40 8.05 -6.60
C GLY A 70 16.04 8.65 -5.34
N LYS A 71 16.59 9.87 -5.42
CA LYS A 71 17.21 10.58 -4.29
C LYS A 71 16.17 11.37 -3.48
N ILE A 72 15.08 11.80 -4.09
CA ILE A 72 14.07 12.67 -3.44
C ILE A 72 13.12 11.85 -2.55
N LEU A 73 12.64 10.72 -3.04
CA LEU A 73 11.73 9.83 -2.29
C LEU A 73 12.29 8.38 -2.22
N PRO A 74 13.52 8.17 -1.74
CA PRO A 74 14.22 6.89 -1.85
C PRO A 74 13.50 5.75 -1.12
N ARG A 75 12.72 6.08 -0.11
CA ARG A 75 12.01 5.08 0.70
C ARG A 75 10.85 4.46 -0.06
N ILE A 76 10.03 5.27 -0.71
CA ILE A 76 8.90 4.75 -1.48
C ILE A 76 9.37 4.04 -2.76
N HIS A 77 10.42 4.54 -3.42
CA HIS A 77 11.03 3.86 -4.55
C HIS A 77 11.57 2.47 -4.17
N ARG A 78 12.20 2.34 -3.00
CA ARG A 78 12.64 1.04 -2.48
C ARG A 78 11.47 0.10 -2.19
N VAL A 79 10.36 0.62 -1.67
CA VAL A 79 9.14 -0.17 -1.46
C VAL A 79 8.60 -0.70 -2.79
N PHE A 80 8.52 0.15 -3.82
CA PHE A 80 8.09 -0.28 -5.15
C PHE A 80 9.07 -1.25 -5.81
N GLY A 81 10.38 -1.07 -5.63
CA GLY A 81 11.38 -2.02 -6.08
C GLY A 81 11.18 -3.41 -5.45
N ASN A 82 11.01 -3.45 -4.13
CA ASN A 82 10.73 -4.69 -3.41
C ASN A 82 9.41 -5.34 -3.84
N LEU A 83 8.36 -4.54 -4.02
CA LEU A 83 7.07 -5.03 -4.53
C LEU A 83 7.23 -5.66 -5.91
N LYS A 84 7.91 -4.97 -6.83
CA LYS A 84 8.15 -5.47 -8.19
C LYS A 84 8.92 -6.80 -8.17
N SER A 85 10.00 -6.86 -7.40
CA SER A 85 10.81 -8.09 -7.28
C SER A 85 10.00 -9.23 -6.67
N TRP A 86 9.18 -8.95 -5.67
CA TRP A 86 8.32 -9.95 -5.05
C TRP A 86 7.25 -10.47 -6.02
N LEU A 87 6.58 -9.58 -6.76
CA LEU A 87 5.58 -9.97 -7.75
C LEU A 87 6.19 -10.84 -8.85
N VAL A 88 7.35 -10.46 -9.38
CA VAL A 88 8.03 -11.22 -10.43
C VAL A 88 8.55 -12.56 -9.92
N GLY A 89 9.10 -12.60 -8.69
CA GLY A 89 9.67 -13.83 -8.13
C GLY A 89 8.66 -14.84 -7.60
N THR A 90 7.45 -14.38 -7.22
CA THR A 90 6.43 -15.24 -6.60
C THR A 90 5.29 -15.58 -7.56
N HIS A 91 4.98 -14.67 -8.49
CA HIS A 91 3.84 -14.78 -9.40
C HIS A 91 4.29 -14.56 -10.83
N HIS A 92 4.24 -15.60 -11.66
CA HIS A 92 4.65 -15.54 -13.07
C HIS A 92 3.73 -14.69 -13.94
N SER A 93 2.47 -14.50 -13.53
CA SER A 93 1.56 -13.50 -14.09
C SER A 93 0.60 -13.01 -13.00
N VAL A 94 0.43 -11.71 -12.91
CA VAL A 94 -0.51 -11.08 -11.99
C VAL A 94 -1.70 -10.60 -12.81
N GLY A 95 -2.84 -11.27 -12.67
CA GLY A 95 -4.09 -10.81 -13.26
C GLY A 95 -4.50 -9.47 -12.65
N HIS A 96 -5.00 -8.57 -13.50
CA HIS A 96 -5.43 -7.23 -13.08
C HIS A 96 -6.50 -7.30 -11.98
N ASP A 97 -7.40 -8.27 -12.07
CA ASP A 97 -8.53 -8.45 -11.14
C ASP A 97 -8.09 -8.82 -9.71
N HIS A 98 -6.92 -9.43 -9.57
CA HIS A 98 -6.39 -9.85 -8.27
C HIS A 98 -5.28 -8.93 -7.74
N LEU A 99 -4.92 -7.88 -8.47
CA LEU A 99 -3.79 -7.02 -8.11
C LEU A 99 -3.94 -6.44 -6.69
N GLN A 100 -5.14 -6.03 -6.28
CA GLN A 100 -5.35 -5.50 -4.93
C GLN A 100 -5.04 -6.53 -3.85
N ALA A 101 -5.42 -7.80 -4.02
CA ALA A 101 -5.12 -8.86 -3.06
C ALA A 101 -3.60 -9.06 -2.88
N TYR A 102 -2.84 -9.02 -3.98
CA TYR A 102 -1.37 -9.07 -3.91
C TYR A 102 -0.78 -7.85 -3.21
N LEU A 103 -1.31 -6.64 -3.46
CA LEU A 103 -0.88 -5.44 -2.76
C LEU A 103 -1.16 -5.51 -1.25
N ASP A 104 -2.30 -6.09 -0.86
CA ASP A 104 -2.68 -6.27 0.54
C ASP A 104 -1.76 -7.29 1.23
N GLU A 105 -1.45 -8.42 0.59
CA GLU A 105 -0.50 -9.41 1.09
C GLU A 105 0.90 -8.80 1.24
N PHE A 106 1.41 -8.13 0.22
CA PHE A 106 2.71 -7.45 0.30
C PHE A 106 2.73 -6.43 1.44
N THR A 107 1.71 -5.61 1.54
CA THR A 107 1.55 -4.58 2.59
C THR A 107 1.55 -5.22 3.99
N PHE A 108 0.82 -6.32 4.15
CA PHE A 108 0.79 -7.07 5.41
C PHE A 108 2.18 -7.55 5.81
N ARG A 109 2.88 -8.25 4.90
CA ARG A 109 4.24 -8.77 5.11
C ARG A 109 5.24 -7.64 5.36
N PHE A 110 5.22 -6.60 4.54
CA PHE A 110 6.14 -5.47 4.65
C PHE A 110 6.00 -4.74 5.99
N ASN A 111 4.76 -4.48 6.42
CA ASN A 111 4.49 -3.75 7.66
C ASN A 111 4.89 -4.53 8.92
N ARG A 112 4.92 -5.87 8.83
CA ARG A 112 5.28 -6.77 9.93
C ARG A 112 6.67 -7.37 9.82
N ARG A 113 7.47 -6.95 8.85
CA ARG A 113 8.82 -7.52 8.58
C ARG A 113 9.78 -7.48 9.78
N ARG A 114 9.51 -6.60 10.76
CA ARG A 114 10.31 -6.48 12.00
C ARG A 114 9.69 -7.20 13.20
N THR A 115 8.49 -7.73 13.05
CA THR A 115 7.73 -8.39 14.12
C THR A 115 7.04 -9.64 13.58
N PRO A 116 7.80 -10.67 13.13
CA PRO A 116 7.23 -11.87 12.51
C PRO A 116 6.31 -12.63 13.48
N MET A 117 6.61 -12.65 14.77
CA MET A 117 5.75 -13.27 15.77
C MET A 117 4.39 -12.57 15.88
N ALA A 118 4.36 -11.24 15.84
CA ALA A 118 3.09 -10.48 15.82
C ALA A 118 2.28 -10.73 14.55
N ALA A 119 2.95 -10.99 13.41
CA ALA A 119 2.27 -11.40 12.18
C ALA A 119 1.60 -12.76 12.35
N PHE A 120 2.30 -13.73 12.92
CA PHE A 120 1.78 -15.07 13.21
C PHE A 120 0.59 -15.02 14.17
N GLN A 121 0.71 -14.30 15.28
CA GLN A 121 -0.38 -14.11 16.24
C GLN A 121 -1.62 -13.44 15.63
N THR A 122 -1.41 -12.47 14.71
CA THR A 122 -2.52 -11.83 13.97
C THR A 122 -3.23 -12.85 13.08
N LEU A 123 -2.49 -13.69 12.37
CA LEU A 123 -3.07 -14.74 11.52
C LEU A 123 -3.83 -15.78 12.35
N LEU A 124 -3.27 -16.22 13.49
CA LEU A 124 -3.96 -17.12 14.41
C LEU A 124 -5.22 -16.49 14.98
N GLY A 125 -5.18 -15.21 15.38
CA GLY A 125 -6.36 -14.49 15.87
C GLY A 125 -7.47 -14.37 14.83
N LEU A 126 -7.11 -14.13 13.57
CA LEU A 126 -8.07 -14.14 12.46
C LEU A 126 -8.63 -15.54 12.20
N ALA A 127 -7.79 -16.57 12.26
CA ALA A 127 -8.21 -17.95 12.07
C ALA A 127 -9.10 -18.45 13.22
N SER A 128 -8.80 -18.05 14.46
CA SER A 128 -9.60 -18.45 15.65
C SER A 128 -10.95 -17.71 15.75
N GLY A 129 -11.09 -16.57 15.08
CA GLY A 129 -12.36 -15.84 14.95
C GLY A 129 -13.35 -16.50 13.98
N VAL A 130 -12.90 -17.47 13.20
CA VAL A 130 -13.76 -18.32 12.37
C VAL A 130 -14.31 -19.43 13.28
N HIS A 131 -15.57 -19.33 13.66
CA HIS A 131 -16.23 -20.36 14.46
C HIS A 131 -16.35 -21.68 13.70
N GLY A 132 -15.51 -22.63 14.07
CA GLY A 132 -15.52 -24.01 13.57
C GLY A 132 -14.53 -24.27 12.42
N PRO A 133 -14.21 -25.55 12.16
CA PRO A 133 -13.40 -25.93 11.02
C PRO A 133 -14.14 -25.59 9.72
N THR A 134 -13.47 -24.91 8.82
CA THR A 134 -13.99 -24.65 7.47
C THR A 134 -14.18 -25.99 6.78
N THR A 135 -15.42 -26.44 6.58
CA THR A 135 -15.71 -27.65 5.84
C THR A 135 -15.60 -27.40 4.35
N TYR A 136 -15.32 -28.48 3.59
CA TYR A 136 -15.22 -28.43 2.13
C TYR A 136 -16.48 -27.83 1.48
N GLU A 137 -17.66 -28.11 2.04
CA GLU A 137 -18.95 -27.58 1.59
C GLU A 137 -19.07 -26.07 1.77
N MET A 138 -18.51 -25.49 2.84
CA MET A 138 -18.51 -24.02 3.06
C MET A 138 -17.67 -23.25 2.03
N LEU A 139 -16.62 -23.87 1.48
CA LEU A 139 -15.80 -23.27 0.44
C LEU A 139 -16.52 -23.21 -0.92
N TYR A 140 -17.36 -24.17 -1.22
CA TYR A 140 -18.07 -24.25 -2.49
C TYR A 140 -19.45 -23.57 -2.49
N SER A 141 -20.12 -23.44 -1.33
CA SER A 141 -21.41 -22.78 -1.24
C SER A 141 -21.32 -21.24 -1.34
N SER A 142 -20.12 -20.65 -1.16
CA SER A 142 -19.90 -19.21 -1.33
C SER A 142 -19.81 -18.77 -2.79
N GLU A 143 -19.66 -19.67 -3.73
CA GLU A 143 -19.57 -19.37 -5.18
C GLU A 143 -20.93 -19.38 -5.91
N SER A 144 -22.00 -19.85 -5.25
CA SER A 144 -23.34 -20.01 -5.88
C SER A 144 -24.26 -18.80 -5.75
N THR A 145 -23.77 -17.66 -5.23
CA THR A 145 -24.61 -16.44 -5.09
C THR A 145 -23.96 -15.27 -5.83
N ARG A 146 -23.93 -15.39 -7.16
CA ARG A 146 -23.77 -14.26 -8.09
C ARG A 146 -24.61 -14.51 -9.33
#